data_a64459f985e2e2355654bac17787a8f3
#
_entry.id   a64459f985e2e2355654bac17787a8f3
#
_cell.length_a   1.000
_cell.length_b   1.000
_cell.length_c   1.000
_cell.angle_alpha   90.00
_cell.angle_beta   90.00
_cell.angle_gamma   90.00
#
_symmetry.space_group_name_H-M   'P 1'
#
loop_
_entity.id
_entity.type
_entity.pdbx_description
1 polymer ?
#
loop_
_entity_poly.entity_id
_entity_poly.type
_entity_poly.pdbx_seq_one_letter_code
_entity_poly.pdbx_strand_id
1 'polypeptide(L)'
;MARRLFTSESVTEGHPDKMADQISDAILDSMIKDDPNSHVAVETMITTGQVHVAGEVTTETYVDIPGIIREKILEIGYDSSLKGYDGASCGVSVSIGAQSPDIAQGVQRAFEHREGEGSSDLDRQGAGDQGLMFGYACRETAELMPLPIMLAHRLARRLSEVRRSGDVPYLRPDGKTQVTIEYDGDKAVRLDTVVVSAQHAPDIDLRELLAPDVRDLVVAPVLDGLDIDTTAYRLLVNPTGRFEIGGPMGDAGLTGRKIIIDTYGGMARHGGGAFSGKDPSKVDRSAAYAMRWVAKNVVASGLADRCETQVAYAIGKAKPVGLFVECFGTERLPVEQIQDAVLQVFDLRPAAIIRDLDLLRPIYSQTASYGHFGREEPDFSWERVDRADSLRSAAGL
;
A
#
# COMPACT_ATOMS: atom_id res chain seq x y z
N MET A 1 -8.02 26.26 -18.61
CA MET A 1 -8.99 25.50 -17.77
C MET A 1 -8.98 26.08 -16.36
N ALA A 2 -10.01 25.84 -15.53
CA ALA A 2 -9.98 26.33 -14.15
C ALA A 2 -8.92 25.55 -13.36
N ARG A 3 -8.07 26.26 -12.60
CA ARG A 3 -7.12 25.64 -11.68
C ARG A 3 -7.86 24.93 -10.56
N ARG A 4 -7.38 23.75 -10.17
CA ARG A 4 -7.96 22.93 -9.09
C ARG A 4 -6.89 22.48 -8.13
N LEU A 5 -7.25 22.31 -6.87
CA LEU A 5 -6.40 21.74 -5.84
C LEU A 5 -6.73 20.26 -5.63
N PHE A 6 -5.70 19.44 -5.49
CA PHE A 6 -5.84 18.04 -5.12
C PHE A 6 -4.89 17.70 -3.96
N THR A 7 -5.40 16.95 -2.99
CA THR A 7 -4.68 16.68 -1.74
C THR A 7 -4.58 15.18 -1.52
N SER A 8 -3.40 14.72 -1.14
CA SER A 8 -3.16 13.37 -0.61
C SER A 8 -2.43 13.45 0.72
N GLU A 9 -2.53 12.38 1.51
CA GLU A 9 -1.86 12.27 2.79
C GLU A 9 -1.09 10.95 2.91
N SER A 10 -0.12 10.92 3.82
CA SER A 10 0.57 9.71 4.25
C SER A 10 0.87 9.75 5.74
N VAL A 11 1.30 8.64 6.29
CA VAL A 11 1.64 8.50 7.69
C VAL A 11 2.97 7.76 7.85
N THR A 12 3.62 7.98 8.98
CA THR A 12 4.86 7.27 9.31
C THR A 12 4.58 5.82 9.75
N GLU A 13 5.64 5.03 9.80
CA GLU A 13 5.62 3.65 10.31
C GLU A 13 5.11 3.51 11.76
N GLY A 14 5.24 4.57 12.57
CA GLY A 14 4.78 4.60 13.96
C GLY A 14 3.33 5.07 14.15
N HIS A 15 2.60 5.38 13.09
CA HIS A 15 1.16 5.63 13.16
C HIS A 15 0.42 4.34 13.57
N PRO A 16 -0.55 4.38 14.51
CA PRO A 16 -1.17 3.17 15.06
C PRO A 16 -1.73 2.20 14.00
N ASP A 17 -2.44 2.70 12.98
CA ASP A 17 -2.96 1.85 11.91
C ASP A 17 -1.82 1.20 11.10
N LYS A 18 -0.71 1.92 10.85
CA LYS A 18 0.43 1.34 10.14
C LYS A 18 1.27 0.40 11.00
N MET A 19 1.27 0.57 12.31
CA MET A 19 1.81 -0.45 13.22
C MET A 19 1.00 -1.74 13.12
N ALA A 20 -0.33 -1.66 13.09
CA ALA A 20 -1.20 -2.81 12.92
C ALA A 20 -0.97 -3.53 11.59
N ASP A 21 -0.84 -2.78 10.48
CA ASP A 21 -0.51 -3.33 9.16
C ASP A 21 0.84 -4.05 9.15
N GLN A 22 1.88 -3.42 9.72
CA GLN A 22 3.24 -4.00 9.80
C GLN A 22 3.27 -5.27 10.65
N ILE A 23 2.53 -5.33 11.74
CA ILE A 23 2.42 -6.52 12.60
C ILE A 23 1.74 -7.64 11.82
N SER A 24 0.62 -7.38 11.18
CA SER A 24 -0.13 -8.37 10.40
C SER A 24 0.71 -8.94 9.24
N ASP A 25 1.45 -8.09 8.52
CA ASP A 25 2.32 -8.54 7.43
C ASP A 25 3.60 -9.23 7.94
N ALA A 26 4.13 -8.89 9.11
CA ALA A 26 5.25 -9.61 9.71
C ALA A 26 4.86 -11.04 10.13
N ILE A 27 3.65 -11.22 10.63
CA ILE A 27 3.09 -12.56 10.93
C ILE A 27 2.91 -13.36 9.63
N LEU A 28 2.35 -12.75 8.58
CA LEU A 28 2.19 -13.36 7.27
C LEU A 28 3.54 -13.81 6.69
N ASP A 29 4.53 -12.93 6.65
CA ASP A 29 5.86 -13.23 6.11
C ASP A 29 6.55 -14.37 6.85
N SER A 30 6.37 -14.44 8.18
CA SER A 30 6.93 -15.52 8.99
C SER A 30 6.31 -16.87 8.67
N MET A 31 5.02 -16.90 8.31
CA MET A 31 4.34 -18.13 7.88
C MET A 31 4.76 -18.55 6.47
N ILE A 32 4.70 -17.62 5.50
CA ILE A 32 5.06 -17.92 4.10
C ILE A 32 6.52 -18.33 3.95
N LYS A 33 7.42 -17.82 4.77
CA LYS A 33 8.84 -18.16 4.74
C LYS A 33 9.08 -19.66 4.90
N ASP A 34 8.36 -20.30 5.80
CA ASP A 34 8.54 -21.72 6.14
C ASP A 34 7.47 -22.63 5.48
N ASP A 35 6.31 -22.08 5.15
CA ASP A 35 5.23 -22.73 4.39
C ASP A 35 4.64 -21.78 3.35
N PRO A 36 5.16 -21.75 2.11
CA PRO A 36 4.66 -20.88 1.03
C PRO A 36 3.18 -21.09 0.67
N ASN A 37 2.59 -22.22 1.06
CA ASN A 37 1.17 -22.53 0.81
C ASN A 37 0.26 -22.11 1.97
N SER A 38 0.78 -21.40 2.95
CA SER A 38 -0.04 -20.89 4.06
C SER A 38 -1.19 -20.03 3.57
N HIS A 39 -2.38 -20.29 4.09
CA HIS A 39 -3.55 -19.42 3.93
C HIS A 39 -3.68 -18.57 5.20
N VAL A 40 -3.55 -17.27 5.05
CA VAL A 40 -3.48 -16.31 6.16
C VAL A 40 -4.45 -15.16 5.93
N ALA A 41 -5.27 -14.89 6.93
CA ALA A 41 -6.07 -13.70 7.05
C ALA A 41 -5.95 -13.24 8.51
N VAL A 42 -5.03 -12.33 8.79
CA VAL A 42 -4.70 -11.88 10.16
C VAL A 42 -4.89 -10.38 10.25
N GLU A 43 -5.68 -9.97 11.23
CA GLU A 43 -5.95 -8.58 11.56
C GLU A 43 -5.42 -8.25 12.94
N THR A 44 -4.88 -7.05 13.09
CA THR A 44 -4.30 -6.55 14.33
C THR A 44 -5.05 -5.31 14.80
N MET A 45 -5.41 -5.27 16.07
CA MET A 45 -5.80 -4.06 16.77
C MET A 45 -4.70 -3.71 17.78
N ILE A 46 -4.29 -2.45 17.81
CA ILE A 46 -3.32 -1.93 18.77
C ILE A 46 -3.90 -0.71 19.49
N THR A 47 -3.76 -0.65 20.80
CA THR A 47 -4.20 0.45 21.63
C THR A 47 -3.29 0.59 22.83
N THR A 48 -3.55 1.51 23.75
CA THR A 48 -2.69 1.77 24.92
C THR A 48 -2.29 0.47 25.64
N GLY A 49 -1.00 0.12 25.58
CA GLY A 49 -0.41 -1.03 26.27
C GLY A 49 -0.86 -2.41 25.82
N GLN A 50 -1.65 -2.54 24.74
CA GLN A 50 -2.26 -3.80 24.30
C GLN A 50 -2.21 -3.98 22.80
N VAL A 51 -1.86 -5.19 22.35
CA VAL A 51 -2.03 -5.68 20.98
C VAL A 51 -2.98 -6.87 20.98
N HIS A 52 -3.92 -6.87 20.05
CA HIS A 52 -4.87 -7.95 19.85
C HIS A 52 -4.78 -8.41 18.41
N VAL A 53 -4.52 -9.70 18.18
CA VAL A 53 -4.43 -10.31 16.86
C VAL A 53 -5.56 -11.31 16.72
N ALA A 54 -6.34 -11.19 15.67
CA ALA A 54 -7.45 -12.10 15.34
C ALA A 54 -7.38 -12.52 13.87
N GLY A 55 -8.03 -13.62 13.52
CA GLY A 55 -8.14 -14.06 12.14
C GLY A 55 -8.18 -15.56 11.98
N GLU A 56 -7.98 -16.01 10.75
CA GLU A 56 -7.98 -17.42 10.37
C GLU A 56 -6.70 -17.78 9.62
N VAL A 57 -6.10 -18.88 10.01
CA VAL A 57 -4.85 -19.39 9.43
C VAL A 57 -4.94 -20.88 9.18
N THR A 58 -4.43 -21.30 8.02
CA THR A 58 -4.12 -22.70 7.72
C THR A 58 -2.67 -22.75 7.28
N THR A 59 -1.81 -23.36 8.06
CA THR A 59 -0.37 -23.49 7.82
C THR A 59 0.17 -24.77 8.47
N GLU A 60 1.29 -25.28 7.96
CA GLU A 60 2.01 -26.42 8.53
C GLU A 60 3.17 -25.96 9.45
N THR A 61 3.40 -24.64 9.57
CA THR A 61 4.49 -24.11 10.38
C THR A 61 4.01 -23.58 11.73
N TYR A 62 4.94 -23.49 12.70
CA TYR A 62 4.75 -22.79 13.98
C TYR A 62 5.39 -21.43 13.94
N VAL A 63 4.67 -20.43 14.39
CA VAL A 63 5.13 -19.03 14.43
C VAL A 63 4.96 -18.46 15.85
N ASP A 64 6.03 -17.90 16.42
CA ASP A 64 5.97 -17.16 17.70
C ASP A 64 5.37 -15.76 17.49
N ILE A 65 4.05 -15.70 17.37
CA ILE A 65 3.32 -14.45 17.13
C ILE A 65 3.63 -13.38 18.19
N PRO A 66 3.61 -13.67 19.52
CA PRO A 66 3.98 -12.67 20.52
C PRO A 66 5.41 -12.13 20.37
N GLY A 67 6.37 -12.96 20.01
CA GLY A 67 7.75 -12.55 19.72
C GLY A 67 7.82 -11.58 18.54
N ILE A 68 7.21 -11.94 17.40
CA ILE A 68 7.14 -11.10 16.19
C ILE A 68 6.52 -9.74 16.48
N ILE A 69 5.41 -9.70 17.22
CA ILE A 69 4.73 -8.47 17.59
C ILE A 69 5.67 -7.53 18.36
N ARG A 70 6.33 -8.06 19.38
CA ARG A 70 7.25 -7.26 20.21
C ARG A 70 8.45 -6.74 19.42
N GLU A 71 9.07 -7.60 18.63
CA GLU A 71 10.19 -7.23 17.76
C GLU A 71 9.79 -6.12 16.79
N LYS A 72 8.64 -6.25 16.13
CA LYS A 72 8.16 -5.24 15.19
C LYS A 72 7.88 -3.88 15.85
N ILE A 73 7.28 -3.87 17.04
CA ILE A 73 7.02 -2.63 17.78
C ILE A 73 8.34 -1.95 18.21
N LEU A 74 9.31 -2.74 18.68
CA LEU A 74 10.65 -2.24 19.05
C LEU A 74 11.40 -1.72 17.81
N GLU A 75 11.34 -2.41 16.68
CA GLU A 75 11.92 -1.98 15.40
C GLU A 75 11.35 -0.62 14.94
N ILE A 76 10.06 -0.39 15.09
CA ILE A 76 9.41 0.90 14.78
C ILE A 76 9.95 2.02 15.69
N GLY A 77 10.40 1.68 16.90
CA GLY A 77 11.01 2.62 17.84
C GLY A 77 10.18 2.91 19.08
N TYR A 78 9.15 2.11 19.37
CA TYR A 78 8.41 2.14 20.63
C TYR A 78 9.05 1.20 21.65
N ASP A 79 10.11 1.67 22.27
CA ASP A 79 10.99 0.93 23.19
C ASP A 79 10.88 1.41 24.64
N SER A 80 9.96 2.33 24.93
CA SER A 80 9.79 2.92 26.26
C SER A 80 8.40 3.51 26.45
N SER A 81 7.85 3.34 27.65
CA SER A 81 6.61 4.00 28.06
C SER A 81 6.67 5.54 27.99
N LEU A 82 7.88 6.12 28.05
CA LEU A 82 8.10 7.57 27.85
C LEU A 82 7.80 8.02 26.41
N LYS A 83 7.81 7.11 25.45
CA LYS A 83 7.37 7.37 24.07
C LYS A 83 5.89 7.12 23.83
N GLY A 84 5.16 6.70 24.88
CA GLY A 84 3.75 6.37 24.83
C GLY A 84 3.44 4.89 24.60
N TYR A 85 4.44 4.07 24.25
CA TYR A 85 4.29 2.63 24.04
C TYR A 85 5.61 1.89 24.26
N ASP A 86 5.54 0.68 24.80
CA ASP A 86 6.72 -0.16 25.04
C ASP A 86 6.48 -1.59 24.51
N GLY A 87 7.13 -1.94 23.42
CA GLY A 87 7.04 -3.25 22.77
C GLY A 87 7.52 -4.39 23.66
N ALA A 88 8.47 -4.14 24.57
CA ALA A 88 9.00 -5.17 25.46
C ALA A 88 7.98 -5.63 26.51
N SER A 89 7.08 -4.76 26.94
CA SER A 89 6.18 -4.99 28.07
C SER A 89 4.67 -4.94 27.73
N CYS A 90 4.28 -4.62 26.50
CA CYS A 90 2.87 -4.55 26.09
C CYS A 90 2.16 -5.91 26.28
N GLY A 91 0.88 -5.87 26.59
CA GLY A 91 0.01 -7.05 26.56
C GLY A 91 -0.19 -7.55 25.14
N VAL A 92 -0.19 -8.86 24.94
CA VAL A 92 -0.47 -9.50 23.66
C VAL A 92 -1.58 -10.52 23.83
N SER A 93 -2.62 -10.43 23.01
CA SER A 93 -3.72 -11.39 22.94
C SER A 93 -3.84 -11.92 21.51
N VAL A 94 -3.98 -13.23 21.37
CA VAL A 94 -4.07 -13.90 20.07
C VAL A 94 -5.34 -14.74 20.02
N SER A 95 -6.18 -14.51 19.00
CA SER A 95 -7.44 -15.20 18.74
C SER A 95 -7.47 -15.63 17.28
N ILE A 96 -6.68 -16.66 16.94
CA ILE A 96 -6.59 -17.20 15.58
C ILE A 96 -7.29 -18.55 15.54
N GLY A 97 -8.23 -18.69 14.58
CA GLY A 97 -8.91 -19.93 14.26
C GLY A 97 -8.40 -20.59 12.98
N ALA A 98 -8.95 -21.75 12.66
CA ALA A 98 -8.72 -22.38 11.36
C ALA A 98 -9.63 -21.76 10.28
N GLN A 99 -9.17 -21.75 9.04
CA GLN A 99 -9.99 -21.32 7.90
C GLN A 99 -11.23 -22.21 7.75
N SER A 100 -12.38 -21.60 7.40
CA SER A 100 -13.62 -22.35 7.13
C SER A 100 -13.41 -23.36 6.00
N PRO A 101 -13.81 -24.64 6.17
CA PRO A 101 -13.75 -25.65 5.12
C PRO A 101 -14.56 -25.26 3.87
N ASP A 102 -15.66 -24.54 4.04
CA ASP A 102 -16.51 -24.10 2.93
C ASP A 102 -15.81 -23.07 2.04
N ILE A 103 -15.05 -22.15 2.65
CA ILE A 103 -14.23 -21.18 1.91
C ILE A 103 -13.06 -21.91 1.24
N ALA A 104 -12.37 -22.78 1.97
CA ALA A 104 -11.21 -23.53 1.45
C ALA A 104 -11.58 -24.35 0.20
N GLN A 105 -12.77 -24.96 0.15
CA GLN A 105 -13.25 -25.73 -1.00
C GLN A 105 -13.29 -24.86 -2.28
N GLY A 106 -13.80 -23.63 -2.20
CA GLY A 106 -13.91 -22.72 -3.34
C GLY A 106 -12.56 -22.23 -3.84
N VAL A 107 -11.62 -22.01 -2.92
CA VAL A 107 -10.24 -21.56 -3.25
C VAL A 107 -9.43 -22.69 -3.88
N GLN A 108 -9.47 -23.89 -3.31
CA GLN A 108 -8.64 -25.02 -3.75
C GLN A 108 -9.16 -25.71 -5.01
N ARG A 109 -10.47 -25.62 -5.28
CA ARG A 109 -11.12 -26.24 -6.45
C ARG A 109 -12.13 -25.27 -7.04
N ALA A 110 -11.67 -24.43 -7.97
CA ALA A 110 -12.50 -23.45 -8.65
C ALA A 110 -13.73 -24.07 -9.33
N PHE A 111 -14.74 -23.25 -9.55
CA PHE A 111 -15.97 -23.63 -10.24
C PHE A 111 -15.69 -24.28 -11.60
N GLU A 112 -14.83 -23.66 -12.41
CA GLU A 112 -14.44 -24.14 -13.74
C GLU A 112 -13.81 -25.55 -13.68
N HIS A 113 -13.02 -25.83 -12.66
CA HIS A 113 -12.42 -27.15 -12.47
C HIS A 113 -13.45 -28.20 -12.03
N ARG A 114 -14.43 -27.82 -11.19
CA ARG A 114 -15.48 -28.72 -10.70
C ARG A 114 -16.47 -29.09 -11.79
N GLU A 115 -16.81 -28.16 -12.68
CA GLU A 115 -17.76 -28.36 -13.81
C GLU A 115 -17.08 -28.95 -15.05
N GLY A 116 -15.76 -29.18 -15.01
CA GLY A 116 -15.02 -29.75 -16.15
C GLY A 116 -14.79 -28.75 -17.30
N GLU A 117 -14.98 -27.47 -17.05
CA GLU A 117 -14.74 -26.37 -18.00
C GLU A 117 -13.28 -25.92 -18.03
N GLY A 118 -12.50 -26.24 -17.00
CA GLY A 118 -11.09 -25.88 -16.86
C GLY A 118 -10.17 -26.86 -17.55
N SER A 119 -9.23 -26.37 -18.38
CA SER A 119 -8.29 -27.18 -19.16
C SER A 119 -6.84 -27.07 -18.65
N SER A 120 -6.54 -26.19 -17.70
CA SER A 120 -5.19 -25.95 -17.22
C SER A 120 -5.10 -26.00 -15.69
N ASP A 121 -3.88 -26.21 -15.15
CA ASP A 121 -3.64 -26.17 -13.71
C ASP A 121 -3.97 -24.79 -13.10
N LEU A 122 -3.88 -23.72 -13.89
CA LEU A 122 -4.24 -22.36 -13.48
C LEU A 122 -5.75 -22.17 -13.27
N ASP A 123 -6.59 -23.08 -13.77
CA ASP A 123 -8.05 -23.07 -13.55
C ASP A 123 -8.44 -23.78 -12.25
N ARG A 124 -7.49 -24.34 -11.48
CA ARG A 124 -7.77 -25.05 -10.24
C ARG A 124 -8.05 -24.10 -9.08
N GLN A 125 -7.31 -23.00 -8.99
CA GLN A 125 -7.45 -22.05 -7.89
C GLN A 125 -8.51 -21.01 -8.23
N GLY A 126 -9.56 -20.95 -7.40
CA GLY A 126 -10.57 -19.91 -7.46
C GLY A 126 -10.18 -18.68 -6.66
N ALA A 127 -10.85 -17.56 -6.93
CA ALA A 127 -10.73 -16.37 -6.10
C ALA A 127 -11.21 -16.67 -4.67
N GLY A 128 -10.44 -16.20 -3.68
CA GLY A 128 -10.73 -16.42 -2.25
C GLY A 128 -11.94 -15.64 -1.73
N ASP A 129 -12.37 -14.63 -2.48
CA ASP A 129 -13.56 -13.83 -2.19
C ASP A 129 -14.13 -13.25 -3.49
N GLN A 130 -15.35 -12.71 -3.42
CA GLN A 130 -15.84 -11.77 -4.41
C GLN A 130 -15.24 -10.39 -4.18
N GLY A 131 -15.14 -9.58 -5.23
CA GLY A 131 -14.66 -8.21 -5.06
C GLY A 131 -14.31 -7.56 -6.39
N LEU A 132 -13.96 -6.28 -6.28
CA LEU A 132 -13.44 -5.49 -7.39
C LEU A 132 -12.16 -4.76 -6.94
N MET A 133 -11.14 -4.77 -7.78
CA MET A 133 -9.83 -4.21 -7.50
C MET A 133 -9.44 -3.25 -8.61
N PHE A 134 -8.77 -2.16 -8.22
CA PHE A 134 -8.34 -1.13 -9.15
C PHE A 134 -6.83 -1.04 -9.25
N GLY A 135 -6.35 -0.72 -10.44
CA GLY A 135 -5.00 -0.28 -10.69
C GLY A 135 -5.00 1.10 -11.32
N TYR A 136 -3.91 1.84 -11.14
CA TYR A 136 -3.77 3.17 -11.71
C TYR A 136 -2.31 3.48 -12.04
N ALA A 137 -2.10 4.26 -13.09
CA ALA A 137 -0.81 4.84 -13.44
C ALA A 137 -1.00 6.16 -14.18
N CYS A 138 -0.07 7.10 -14.01
CA CYS A 138 -0.04 8.35 -14.75
C CYS A 138 1.40 8.88 -14.85
N ARG A 139 1.66 9.80 -15.79
CA ARG A 139 3.01 10.35 -16.07
C ARG A 139 3.37 11.56 -15.19
N GLU A 140 2.93 11.57 -13.92
CA GLU A 140 3.25 12.70 -13.02
C GLU A 140 4.58 12.52 -12.29
N THR A 141 5.03 11.28 -12.10
CA THR A 141 6.33 10.92 -11.50
C THR A 141 7.06 9.87 -12.33
N ALA A 142 8.34 9.67 -12.07
CA ALA A 142 9.13 8.65 -12.75
C ALA A 142 8.58 7.23 -12.52
N GLU A 143 8.04 6.98 -11.33
CA GLU A 143 7.42 5.71 -10.94
C GLU A 143 6.04 5.51 -11.58
N LEU A 144 5.56 6.47 -12.38
CA LEU A 144 4.22 6.51 -12.97
C LEU A 144 3.10 6.48 -11.92
N MET A 145 3.23 7.33 -10.91
CA MET A 145 2.30 7.53 -9.79
C MET A 145 1.81 8.98 -9.72
N PRO A 146 0.65 9.23 -9.07
CA PRO A 146 0.21 10.58 -8.78
C PRO A 146 1.19 11.33 -7.87
N LEU A 147 1.53 12.55 -8.22
CA LEU A 147 2.51 13.38 -7.51
C LEU A 147 2.13 13.65 -6.03
N PRO A 148 0.85 13.96 -5.68
CA PRO A 148 0.50 14.30 -4.30
C PRO A 148 0.78 13.16 -3.32
N ILE A 149 0.40 11.91 -3.67
CA ILE A 149 0.63 10.77 -2.78
C ILE A 149 2.11 10.39 -2.70
N MET A 150 2.85 10.48 -3.82
CA MET A 150 4.29 10.20 -3.81
C MET A 150 5.05 11.21 -2.95
N LEU A 151 4.72 12.48 -3.02
CA LEU A 151 5.33 13.47 -2.14
C LEU A 151 4.96 13.25 -0.68
N ALA A 152 3.69 12.93 -0.38
CA ALA A 152 3.28 12.62 0.98
C ALA A 152 4.05 11.41 1.54
N HIS A 153 4.24 10.34 0.76
CA HIS A 153 5.06 9.18 1.16
C HIS A 153 6.52 9.53 1.37
N ARG A 154 7.13 10.29 0.46
CA ARG A 154 8.54 10.72 0.59
C ARG A 154 8.76 11.56 1.83
N LEU A 155 7.82 12.47 2.15
CA LEU A 155 7.86 13.27 3.38
C LEU A 155 7.73 12.41 4.64
N ALA A 156 6.78 11.46 4.67
CA ALA A 156 6.59 10.56 5.81
C ALA A 156 7.81 9.65 6.02
N ARG A 157 8.39 9.12 4.94
CA ARG A 157 9.62 8.32 4.98
C ARG A 157 10.78 9.17 5.50
N ARG A 158 10.98 10.38 4.96
CA ARG A 158 12.06 11.28 5.38
C ARG A 158 11.95 11.68 6.85
N LEU A 159 10.72 11.91 7.34
CA LEU A 159 10.47 12.19 8.76
C LEU A 159 10.94 11.02 9.65
N SER A 160 10.69 9.78 9.23
CA SER A 160 11.18 8.59 9.94
C SER A 160 12.70 8.41 9.83
N GLU A 161 13.30 8.73 8.69
CA GLU A 161 14.75 8.65 8.47
C GLU A 161 15.50 9.59 9.40
N VAL A 162 15.13 10.88 9.49
CA VAL A 162 15.80 11.85 10.37
C VAL A 162 15.62 11.52 11.85
N ARG A 163 14.52 10.87 12.22
CA ARG A 163 14.34 10.32 13.56
C ARG A 163 15.28 9.15 13.84
N ARG A 164 15.37 8.17 12.91
CA ARG A 164 16.17 6.96 13.06
C ARG A 164 17.68 7.25 13.01
N SER A 165 18.10 8.21 12.19
CA SER A 165 19.51 8.64 12.13
C SER A 165 19.96 9.39 13.38
N GLY A 166 19.01 9.95 14.14
CA GLY A 166 19.30 10.80 15.29
C GLY A 166 19.60 12.25 14.93
N ASP A 167 19.39 12.65 13.66
CA ASP A 167 19.51 14.06 13.24
C ASP A 167 18.51 14.96 13.97
N VAL A 168 17.33 14.40 14.27
CA VAL A 168 16.29 15.06 15.06
C VAL A 168 15.89 14.12 16.23
N PRO A 169 16.67 14.06 17.30
CA PRO A 169 16.59 13.03 18.35
C PRO A 169 15.33 13.13 19.23
N TYR A 170 14.66 14.26 19.21
CA TYR A 170 13.43 14.49 19.98
C TYR A 170 12.17 14.02 19.24
N LEU A 171 12.25 13.64 17.95
CA LEU A 171 11.12 13.07 17.24
C LEU A 171 10.77 11.69 17.80
N ARG A 172 9.47 11.39 17.79
CA ARG A 172 8.90 10.10 18.14
C ARG A 172 8.33 9.42 16.90
N PRO A 173 7.96 8.11 16.98
CA PRO A 173 7.62 7.34 15.77
C PRO A 173 6.37 7.80 15.02
N ASP A 174 5.36 8.38 15.70
CA ASP A 174 4.10 8.76 15.07
C ASP A 174 4.21 10.08 14.32
N GLY A 175 3.61 10.12 13.14
CA GLY A 175 3.55 11.32 12.32
C GLY A 175 2.65 11.17 11.10
N LYS A 176 2.22 12.31 10.58
CA LYS A 176 1.40 12.42 9.37
C LYS A 176 1.93 13.50 8.45
N THR A 177 1.76 13.29 7.16
CA THR A 177 2.09 14.27 6.12
C THR A 177 0.90 14.44 5.19
N GLN A 178 0.70 15.65 4.69
CA GLN A 178 -0.34 15.95 3.71
C GLN A 178 0.23 16.94 2.69
N VAL A 179 -0.08 16.70 1.42
CA VAL A 179 0.40 17.51 0.30
C VAL A 179 -0.77 17.92 -0.57
N THR A 180 -0.87 19.21 -0.84
CA THR A 180 -1.84 19.79 -1.76
C THR A 180 -1.12 20.34 -2.98
N ILE A 181 -1.48 19.87 -4.17
CA ILE A 181 -0.95 20.27 -5.47
C ILE A 181 -2.01 21.04 -6.24
N GLU A 182 -1.61 22.14 -6.86
CA GLU A 182 -2.42 22.86 -7.84
C GLU A 182 -2.21 22.29 -9.23
N TYR A 183 -3.33 22.02 -9.92
CA TYR A 183 -3.36 21.50 -11.28
C TYR A 183 -3.93 22.54 -12.25
N ASP A 184 -3.35 22.62 -13.45
CA ASP A 184 -3.94 23.28 -14.61
C ASP A 184 -4.39 22.20 -15.60
N GLY A 185 -5.70 21.93 -15.65
CA GLY A 185 -6.21 20.73 -16.29
C GLY A 185 -5.72 19.48 -15.57
N ASP A 186 -4.98 18.62 -16.27
CA ASP A 186 -4.39 17.39 -15.71
C ASP A 186 -2.89 17.49 -15.41
N LYS A 187 -2.30 18.70 -15.58
CA LYS A 187 -0.90 18.93 -15.28
C LYS A 187 -0.71 19.53 -13.88
N ALA A 188 0.08 18.89 -13.05
CA ALA A 188 0.56 19.45 -11.80
C ALA A 188 1.45 20.68 -12.10
N VAL A 189 1.18 21.83 -11.47
CA VAL A 189 1.88 23.08 -11.79
C VAL A 189 2.51 23.74 -10.57
N ARG A 190 1.95 23.57 -9.36
CA ARG A 190 2.44 24.24 -8.17
C ARG A 190 2.15 23.46 -6.90
N LEU A 191 3.09 23.46 -5.98
CA LEU A 191 2.86 23.04 -4.61
C LEU A 191 2.11 24.14 -3.86
N ASP A 192 0.94 23.83 -3.32
CA ASP A 192 0.13 24.79 -2.57
C ASP A 192 0.38 24.72 -1.07
N THR A 193 0.26 23.52 -0.49
CA THR A 193 0.37 23.35 0.96
C THR A 193 1.06 22.03 1.31
N VAL A 194 1.92 22.07 2.32
CA VAL A 194 2.47 20.91 3.01
C VAL A 194 2.08 20.99 4.48
N VAL A 195 1.51 19.91 5.02
CA VAL A 195 1.25 19.76 6.45
C VAL A 195 2.10 18.61 6.97
N VAL A 196 2.80 18.84 8.07
CA VAL A 196 3.56 17.80 8.79
C VAL A 196 3.11 17.81 10.25
N SER A 197 2.57 16.70 10.73
CA SER A 197 2.31 16.47 12.15
C SER A 197 3.31 15.44 12.64
N ALA A 198 4.19 15.82 13.55
CA ALA A 198 5.28 14.99 14.06
C ALA A 198 5.19 14.88 15.59
N GLN A 199 5.09 13.65 16.10
CA GLN A 199 5.17 13.38 17.53
C GLN A 199 6.58 13.71 18.03
N HIS A 200 6.68 14.38 19.17
CA HIS A 200 7.95 14.84 19.74
C HIS A 200 8.03 14.62 21.26
N ALA A 201 9.24 14.74 21.79
CA ALA A 201 9.47 14.73 23.24
C ALA A 201 8.85 15.98 23.91
N PRO A 202 8.56 15.93 25.23
CA PRO A 202 8.12 17.12 25.95
C PRO A 202 9.17 18.24 25.94
N ASP A 203 8.73 19.45 26.23
CA ASP A 203 9.57 20.65 26.38
C ASP A 203 10.32 21.08 25.10
N ILE A 204 9.80 20.75 23.92
CA ILE A 204 10.33 21.16 22.61
C ILE A 204 9.65 22.46 22.16
N ASP A 205 10.46 23.46 21.78
CA ASP A 205 9.94 24.66 21.12
C ASP A 205 9.50 24.35 19.68
N LEU A 206 8.19 24.47 19.43
CA LEU A 206 7.60 24.13 18.15
C LEU A 206 7.96 25.13 17.04
N ARG A 207 8.22 26.41 17.37
CA ARG A 207 8.47 27.45 16.40
C ARG A 207 9.96 27.63 16.12
N GLU A 208 10.77 27.62 17.20
CA GLU A 208 12.19 27.91 17.10
C GLU A 208 13.04 26.66 16.84
N LEU A 209 12.49 25.47 17.08
CA LEU A 209 13.23 24.22 16.90
C LEU A 209 12.51 23.24 15.92
N LEU A 210 11.30 22.76 16.25
CA LEU A 210 10.65 21.73 15.45
C LEU A 210 10.32 22.19 14.00
N ALA A 211 9.74 23.38 13.85
CA ALA A 211 9.34 23.87 12.52
C ALA A 211 10.55 24.14 11.59
N PRO A 212 11.66 24.74 12.04
CA PRO A 212 12.89 24.82 11.26
C PRO A 212 13.46 23.44 10.90
N ASP A 213 13.59 22.52 11.85
CA ASP A 213 14.15 21.19 11.58
C ASP A 213 13.29 20.40 10.57
N VAL A 214 11.97 20.44 10.70
CA VAL A 214 11.07 19.82 9.71
C VAL A 214 11.21 20.47 8.35
N ARG A 215 11.29 21.81 8.27
CA ARG A 215 11.47 22.52 7.01
C ARG A 215 12.78 22.12 6.33
N ASP A 216 13.88 22.17 7.07
CA ASP A 216 15.24 22.09 6.51
C ASP A 216 15.70 20.64 6.30
N LEU A 217 15.32 19.71 7.18
CA LEU A 217 15.78 18.32 7.17
C LEU A 217 14.78 17.35 6.55
N VAL A 218 13.48 17.71 6.51
CA VAL A 218 12.43 16.82 5.97
C VAL A 218 11.88 17.38 4.67
N VAL A 219 11.38 18.62 4.66
CA VAL A 219 10.64 19.16 3.51
C VAL A 219 11.56 19.58 2.39
N ALA A 220 12.56 20.39 2.67
CA ALA A 220 13.46 20.93 1.64
C ALA A 220 14.15 19.83 0.81
N PRO A 221 14.72 18.76 1.39
CA PRO A 221 15.34 17.69 0.61
C PRO A 221 14.37 16.91 -0.27
N VAL A 222 13.09 16.77 0.15
CA VAL A 222 12.07 16.06 -0.64
C VAL A 222 11.57 16.90 -1.80
N LEU A 223 11.58 18.24 -1.67
CA LEU A 223 11.13 19.16 -2.72
C LEU A 223 12.23 19.48 -3.74
N ASP A 224 13.48 19.15 -3.44
CA ASP A 224 14.59 19.41 -4.34
C ASP A 224 14.44 18.64 -5.66
N GLY A 225 14.64 19.34 -6.78
CA GLY A 225 14.56 18.77 -8.13
C GLY A 225 13.15 18.48 -8.65
N LEU A 226 12.08 18.93 -8.00
CA LEU A 226 10.72 18.78 -8.53
C LEU A 226 10.45 19.72 -9.71
N ASP A 227 9.83 19.20 -10.75
CA ASP A 227 9.43 19.96 -11.96
C ASP A 227 8.05 20.64 -11.79
N ILE A 228 7.84 21.32 -10.66
CA ILE A 228 6.68 22.17 -10.39
C ILE A 228 7.14 23.42 -9.59
N ASP A 229 6.32 24.47 -9.56
CA ASP A 229 6.61 25.64 -8.74
C ASP A 229 6.49 25.31 -7.23
N THR A 230 7.62 25.37 -6.52
CA THR A 230 7.73 25.18 -5.08
C THR A 230 8.14 26.44 -4.33
N THR A 231 8.05 27.63 -4.95
CA THR A 231 8.62 28.87 -4.38
C THR A 231 7.75 29.52 -3.32
N ALA A 232 6.43 29.27 -3.32
CA ALA A 232 5.46 29.99 -2.48
C ALA A 232 4.37 29.06 -1.90
N TYR A 233 4.77 27.91 -1.34
CA TYR A 233 3.83 27.02 -0.65
C TYR A 233 3.66 27.37 0.83
N ARG A 234 2.55 26.97 1.42
CA ARG A 234 2.34 27.05 2.86
C ARG A 234 2.90 25.80 3.54
N LEU A 235 3.75 25.98 4.55
CA LEU A 235 4.18 24.89 5.42
C LEU A 235 3.48 25.02 6.78
N LEU A 236 2.79 23.97 7.19
CA LEU A 236 2.11 23.86 8.49
C LEU A 236 2.73 22.71 9.27
N VAL A 237 3.47 23.04 10.34
CA VAL A 237 4.07 22.05 11.24
C VAL A 237 3.31 22.05 12.55
N ASN A 238 2.81 20.89 12.95
CA ASN A 238 1.99 20.69 14.17
C ASN A 238 0.96 21.82 14.37
N PRO A 239 0.02 22.04 13.42
CA PRO A 239 -0.88 23.20 13.47
C PRO A 239 -1.81 23.21 14.69
N THR A 240 -2.02 22.07 15.33
CA THR A 240 -2.78 21.93 16.59
C THR A 240 -1.97 22.31 17.84
N GLY A 241 -0.67 22.56 17.69
CA GLY A 241 0.27 22.76 18.78
C GLY A 241 1.05 21.50 19.13
N ARG A 242 1.34 21.27 20.41
CA ARG A 242 2.13 20.12 20.88
C ARG A 242 1.51 18.77 20.46
N PHE A 243 2.39 17.83 20.11
CA PHE A 243 2.04 16.45 19.79
C PHE A 243 2.97 15.50 20.56
N GLU A 244 2.83 15.48 21.87
CA GLU A 244 3.62 14.64 22.79
C GLU A 244 2.99 13.26 22.94
N ILE A 245 1.65 13.20 23.11
CA ILE A 245 0.88 11.97 23.21
C ILE A 245 0.48 11.54 21.80
N GLY A 246 1.02 10.44 21.34
CA GLY A 246 0.77 9.87 20.01
C GLY A 246 0.96 8.35 20.03
N GLY A 247 0.99 7.76 18.83
CA GLY A 247 1.01 6.32 18.70
C GLY A 247 -0.22 5.66 19.33
N PRO A 248 -0.15 4.38 19.71
CA PRO A 248 -1.29 3.63 20.27
C PRO A 248 -1.85 4.19 21.59
N MET A 249 -1.09 5.05 22.27
CA MET A 249 -1.58 5.76 23.45
C MET A 249 -2.52 6.92 23.08
N GLY A 250 -2.31 7.53 21.91
CA GLY A 250 -3.12 8.65 21.43
C GLY A 250 -4.39 8.20 20.71
N ASP A 251 -4.31 7.15 19.92
CA ASP A 251 -5.43 6.60 19.14
C ASP A 251 -5.21 5.10 18.89
N ALA A 252 -6.29 4.34 18.80
CA ALA A 252 -6.23 2.92 18.45
C ALA A 252 -5.94 2.73 16.97
N GLY A 253 -5.10 1.73 16.66
CA GLY A 253 -4.82 1.30 15.29
C GLY A 253 -5.47 -0.04 14.95
N LEU A 254 -5.87 -0.19 13.69
CA LEU A 254 -6.38 -1.43 13.13
C LEU A 254 -5.79 -1.68 11.74
N THR A 255 -5.56 -2.95 11.42
CA THR A 255 -5.19 -3.38 10.07
C THR A 255 -6.22 -2.94 9.04
N GLY A 256 -5.76 -2.42 7.91
CA GLY A 256 -6.62 -2.08 6.78
C GLY A 256 -7.40 -0.77 6.89
N ARG A 257 -6.99 0.15 7.78
CA ARG A 257 -7.62 1.49 7.92
C ARG A 257 -6.91 2.60 7.13
N LYS A 258 -5.89 2.30 6.36
CA LYS A 258 -5.14 3.26 5.54
C LYS A 258 -5.11 2.88 4.06
N ILE A 259 -6.20 2.26 3.57
CA ILE A 259 -6.29 1.69 2.21
C ILE A 259 -6.10 2.71 1.08
N ILE A 260 -6.46 3.97 1.30
CA ILE A 260 -6.27 5.04 0.32
C ILE A 260 -4.81 5.51 0.32
N ILE A 261 -4.16 5.57 1.48
CA ILE A 261 -2.72 5.85 1.61
C ILE A 261 -1.91 4.70 1.00
N ASP A 262 -2.35 3.46 1.20
CA ASP A 262 -1.67 2.27 0.67
C ASP A 262 -1.69 2.22 -0.86
N THR A 263 -2.59 2.92 -1.52
CA THR A 263 -2.81 2.88 -2.96
C THR A 263 -2.45 4.20 -3.65
N TYR A 264 -3.42 5.00 -4.05
CA TYR A 264 -3.18 6.15 -4.94
C TYR A 264 -3.56 7.51 -4.33
N GLY A 265 -3.77 7.59 -3.01
CA GLY A 265 -4.05 8.85 -2.30
C GLY A 265 -5.34 9.55 -2.74
N GLY A 266 -6.31 8.79 -3.25
CA GLY A 266 -7.59 9.33 -3.72
C GLY A 266 -7.62 9.70 -5.21
N MET A 267 -6.51 9.56 -5.95
CA MET A 267 -6.50 9.87 -7.39
C MET A 267 -7.23 8.81 -8.23
N ALA A 268 -7.25 7.58 -7.78
CA ALA A 268 -7.97 6.47 -8.41
C ALA A 268 -9.16 6.02 -7.56
N ARG A 269 -10.08 5.28 -8.19
CA ARG A 269 -11.13 4.54 -7.48
C ARG A 269 -10.51 3.44 -6.60
N HIS A 270 -11.28 2.96 -5.64
CA HIS A 270 -10.85 1.89 -4.73
C HIS A 270 -11.98 0.88 -4.52
N GLY A 271 -11.66 -0.42 -4.50
CA GLY A 271 -12.62 -1.49 -4.30
C GLY A 271 -13.02 -1.74 -2.84
N GLY A 272 -12.27 -1.18 -1.88
CA GLY A 272 -12.52 -1.33 -0.45
C GLY A 272 -11.70 -2.41 0.24
N GLY A 273 -11.02 -3.31 -0.51
CA GLY A 273 -10.19 -4.38 0.07
C GLY A 273 -8.90 -3.86 0.69
N ALA A 274 -8.59 -4.31 1.91
CA ALA A 274 -7.31 -4.09 2.56
C ALA A 274 -6.28 -5.15 2.13
N PHE A 275 -4.99 -4.84 2.25
CA PHE A 275 -3.88 -5.71 1.81
C PHE A 275 -3.22 -6.46 2.96
N SER A 276 -2.77 -5.72 3.99
CA SER A 276 -1.94 -6.26 5.06
C SER A 276 -2.62 -7.42 5.80
N GLY A 277 -1.83 -8.43 6.17
CA GLY A 277 -2.31 -9.64 6.84
C GLY A 277 -2.95 -10.69 5.94
N LYS A 278 -3.07 -10.44 4.63
CA LYS A 278 -3.67 -11.35 3.65
C LYS A 278 -2.60 -11.99 2.78
N ASP A 279 -2.60 -13.32 2.68
CA ASP A 279 -1.79 -14.06 1.71
C ASP A 279 -2.28 -13.83 0.27
N PRO A 280 -1.47 -14.13 -0.78
CA PRO A 280 -1.82 -13.79 -2.17
C PRO A 280 -2.99 -14.59 -2.77
N SER A 281 -3.55 -15.59 -2.09
CA SER A 281 -4.80 -16.23 -2.51
C SER A 281 -6.00 -15.28 -2.39
N LYS A 282 -5.88 -14.24 -1.57
CA LYS A 282 -6.88 -13.17 -1.42
C LYS A 282 -6.70 -12.16 -2.55
N VAL A 283 -7.67 -12.14 -3.46
CA VAL A 283 -7.66 -11.27 -4.65
C VAL A 283 -7.66 -9.78 -4.31
N ASP A 284 -8.16 -9.39 -3.13
CA ASP A 284 -8.04 -8.01 -2.62
C ASP A 284 -6.61 -7.51 -2.71
N ARG A 285 -5.63 -8.35 -2.42
CA ARG A 285 -4.21 -8.02 -2.48
C ARG A 285 -3.59 -8.35 -3.84
N SER A 286 -3.63 -9.61 -4.25
CA SER A 286 -2.94 -10.07 -5.45
C SER A 286 -3.48 -9.44 -6.73
N ALA A 287 -4.80 -9.29 -6.86
CA ALA A 287 -5.38 -8.67 -8.04
C ALA A 287 -5.22 -7.15 -8.05
N ALA A 288 -5.19 -6.47 -6.90
CA ALA A 288 -4.83 -5.05 -6.85
C ALA A 288 -3.38 -4.82 -7.32
N TYR A 289 -2.45 -5.71 -6.93
CA TYR A 289 -1.08 -5.68 -7.42
C TYR A 289 -1.01 -5.94 -8.94
N ALA A 290 -1.77 -6.93 -9.44
CA ALA A 290 -1.86 -7.20 -10.87
C ALA A 290 -2.45 -5.99 -11.63
N MET A 291 -3.47 -5.33 -11.12
CA MET A 291 -4.05 -4.15 -11.75
C MET A 291 -3.07 -2.97 -11.79
N ARG A 292 -2.26 -2.77 -10.74
CA ARG A 292 -1.15 -1.81 -10.79
C ARG A 292 -0.15 -2.18 -11.90
N TRP A 293 0.25 -3.44 -11.99
CA TRP A 293 1.15 -3.93 -13.04
C TRP A 293 0.58 -3.68 -14.43
N VAL A 294 -0.70 -3.99 -14.67
CA VAL A 294 -1.39 -3.72 -15.94
C VAL A 294 -1.40 -2.22 -16.24
N ALA A 295 -1.91 -1.38 -15.35
CA ALA A 295 -2.02 0.06 -15.58
C ALA A 295 -0.64 0.71 -15.83
N LYS A 296 0.38 0.30 -15.07
CA LYS A 296 1.76 0.80 -15.24
C LYS A 296 2.32 0.43 -16.62
N ASN A 297 2.09 -0.79 -17.08
CA ASN A 297 2.55 -1.23 -18.42
C ASN A 297 1.77 -0.55 -19.55
N VAL A 298 0.48 -0.28 -19.41
CA VAL A 298 -0.29 0.50 -20.40
C VAL A 298 0.30 1.91 -20.56
N VAL A 299 0.63 2.59 -19.47
CA VAL A 299 1.24 3.92 -19.53
C VAL A 299 2.68 3.85 -20.03
N ALA A 300 3.47 2.89 -19.55
CA ALA A 300 4.86 2.70 -19.99
C ALA A 300 4.97 2.38 -21.48
N SER A 301 4.05 1.59 -22.03
CA SER A 301 3.99 1.27 -23.47
C SER A 301 3.67 2.49 -24.36
N GLY A 302 3.19 3.58 -23.77
CA GLY A 302 2.78 4.78 -24.50
C GLY A 302 1.40 4.67 -25.14
N LEU A 303 0.58 3.69 -24.77
CA LEU A 303 -0.80 3.56 -25.25
C LEU A 303 -1.71 4.64 -24.64
N ALA A 304 -1.40 5.12 -23.43
CA ALA A 304 -2.06 6.25 -22.79
C ALA A 304 -1.07 6.97 -21.87
N ASP A 305 -1.37 8.22 -21.49
CA ASP A 305 -0.58 8.95 -20.49
C ASP A 305 -1.16 8.77 -19.07
N ARG A 306 -2.40 8.26 -18.98
CA ARG A 306 -3.11 7.95 -17.73
C ARG A 306 -3.99 6.73 -17.94
N CYS A 307 -3.96 5.79 -17.00
CA CYS A 307 -4.75 4.57 -17.11
C CYS A 307 -5.26 4.15 -15.72
N GLU A 308 -6.55 3.86 -15.64
CA GLU A 308 -7.18 3.16 -14.53
C GLU A 308 -7.73 1.84 -15.05
N THR A 309 -7.52 0.78 -14.30
CA THR A 309 -8.05 -0.55 -14.61
C THR A 309 -8.87 -1.08 -13.45
N GLN A 310 -9.93 -1.82 -13.73
CA GLN A 310 -10.71 -2.55 -12.74
C GLN A 310 -10.83 -4.01 -13.16
N VAL A 311 -10.62 -4.93 -12.21
CA VAL A 311 -10.96 -6.33 -12.36
C VAL A 311 -11.97 -6.73 -11.28
N ALA A 312 -12.88 -7.64 -11.61
CA ALA A 312 -13.87 -8.15 -10.67
C ALA A 312 -13.86 -9.69 -10.65
N TYR A 313 -14.02 -10.26 -9.46
CA TYR A 313 -14.11 -11.71 -9.26
C TYR A 313 -15.39 -12.11 -8.53
N ALA A 314 -15.83 -13.33 -8.79
CA ALA A 314 -16.79 -14.06 -7.96
C ALA A 314 -16.03 -15.09 -7.13
N ILE A 315 -16.42 -15.25 -5.85
CA ILE A 315 -15.82 -16.24 -4.97
C ILE A 315 -15.82 -17.65 -5.61
N GLY A 316 -14.70 -18.35 -5.51
CA GLY A 316 -14.54 -19.69 -6.03
C GLY A 316 -14.44 -19.80 -7.56
N LYS A 317 -14.39 -18.69 -8.31
CA LYS A 317 -14.14 -18.71 -9.77
C LYS A 317 -12.68 -18.36 -10.07
N ALA A 318 -12.10 -19.09 -11.03
CA ALA A 318 -10.75 -18.81 -11.50
C ALA A 318 -10.71 -17.60 -12.46
N LYS A 319 -11.67 -17.54 -13.38
CA LYS A 319 -11.71 -16.44 -14.36
C LYS A 319 -12.39 -15.20 -13.75
N PRO A 320 -11.83 -13.99 -13.99
CA PRO A 320 -12.50 -12.76 -13.60
C PRO A 320 -13.86 -12.65 -14.31
N VAL A 321 -14.83 -12.02 -13.65
CA VAL A 321 -16.16 -11.77 -14.21
C VAL A 321 -16.22 -10.51 -15.05
N GLY A 322 -15.21 -9.64 -14.97
CA GLY A 322 -15.10 -8.44 -15.79
C GLY A 322 -13.75 -7.75 -15.68
N LEU A 323 -13.38 -7.07 -16.76
CA LEU A 323 -12.27 -6.13 -16.83
C LEU A 323 -12.78 -4.82 -17.42
N PHE A 324 -12.40 -3.70 -16.82
CA PHE A 324 -12.68 -2.36 -17.31
C PHE A 324 -11.39 -1.57 -17.41
N VAL A 325 -11.24 -0.79 -18.47
CA VAL A 325 -10.08 0.10 -18.70
C VAL A 325 -10.60 1.50 -18.99
N GLU A 326 -10.00 2.50 -18.35
CA GLU A 326 -10.29 3.92 -18.55
C GLU A 326 -8.98 4.69 -18.72
N CYS A 327 -8.87 5.47 -19.79
CA CYS A 327 -7.66 6.25 -20.10
C CYS A 327 -7.88 7.77 -20.02
N PHE A 328 -9.07 8.21 -19.62
CA PHE A 328 -9.41 9.62 -19.36
C PHE A 328 -9.16 10.58 -20.53
N GLY A 329 -9.33 10.11 -21.76
CA GLY A 329 -9.07 10.91 -22.97
C GLY A 329 -7.60 11.09 -23.32
N THR A 330 -6.70 10.30 -22.72
CA THR A 330 -5.26 10.31 -23.00
C THR A 330 -4.81 9.13 -23.87
N GLU A 331 -5.73 8.25 -24.23
CA GLU A 331 -5.50 7.09 -25.09
C GLU A 331 -5.07 7.49 -26.51
N ARG A 332 -4.21 6.68 -27.10
CA ARG A 332 -3.71 6.85 -28.48
C ARG A 332 -4.37 5.90 -29.47
N LEU A 333 -5.17 4.97 -28.98
CA LEU A 333 -5.99 4.00 -29.70
C LEU A 333 -7.35 3.92 -29.00
N PRO A 334 -8.40 3.40 -29.65
CA PRO A 334 -9.67 3.12 -28.98
C PRO A 334 -9.45 2.31 -27.68
N VAL A 335 -10.14 2.68 -26.62
CA VAL A 335 -9.98 2.02 -25.30
C VAL A 335 -10.28 0.53 -25.38
N GLU A 336 -11.23 0.12 -26.22
CA GLU A 336 -11.57 -1.28 -26.45
C GLU A 336 -10.38 -2.06 -27.02
N GLN A 337 -9.59 -1.45 -27.90
CA GLN A 337 -8.38 -2.08 -28.45
C GLN A 337 -7.27 -2.21 -27.39
N ILE A 338 -7.16 -1.24 -26.48
CA ILE A 338 -6.24 -1.32 -25.34
C ILE A 338 -6.69 -2.43 -24.39
N GLN A 339 -7.99 -2.53 -24.10
CA GLN A 339 -8.54 -3.59 -23.26
C GLN A 339 -8.33 -4.99 -23.85
N ASP A 340 -8.52 -5.15 -25.17
CA ASP A 340 -8.27 -6.41 -25.87
C ASP A 340 -6.78 -6.80 -25.80
N ALA A 341 -5.87 -5.83 -25.97
CA ALA A 341 -4.44 -6.05 -25.80
C ALA A 341 -4.08 -6.47 -24.36
N VAL A 342 -4.69 -5.87 -23.36
CA VAL A 342 -4.51 -6.28 -21.95
C VAL A 342 -4.96 -7.71 -21.74
N LEU A 343 -6.14 -8.12 -22.23
CA LEU A 343 -6.66 -9.48 -22.12
C LEU A 343 -5.79 -10.51 -22.86
N GLN A 344 -5.11 -10.09 -23.91
CA GLN A 344 -4.18 -10.95 -24.66
C GLN A 344 -2.84 -11.15 -23.95
N VAL A 345 -2.34 -10.12 -23.24
CA VAL A 345 -1.00 -10.11 -22.64
C VAL A 345 -0.97 -10.58 -21.20
N PHE A 346 -2.04 -10.32 -20.43
CA PHE A 346 -2.11 -10.64 -19.01
C PHE A 346 -3.13 -11.74 -18.72
N ASP A 347 -2.69 -12.75 -18.02
CA ASP A 347 -3.58 -13.77 -17.44
C ASP A 347 -3.99 -13.33 -16.04
N LEU A 348 -5.26 -12.95 -15.90
CA LEU A 348 -5.80 -12.40 -14.64
C LEU A 348 -6.44 -13.46 -13.73
N ARG A 349 -6.21 -14.75 -13.97
CA ARG A 349 -6.59 -15.81 -13.02
C ARG A 349 -5.72 -15.72 -11.76
N PRO A 350 -6.27 -15.94 -10.54
CA PRO A 350 -5.50 -15.81 -9.29
C PRO A 350 -4.18 -16.60 -9.29
N ALA A 351 -4.19 -17.86 -9.73
CA ALA A 351 -2.97 -18.67 -9.82
C ALA A 351 -1.94 -18.11 -10.80
N ALA A 352 -2.37 -17.51 -11.91
CA ALA A 352 -1.49 -16.88 -12.88
C ALA A 352 -0.85 -15.61 -12.31
N ILE A 353 -1.63 -14.78 -11.63
CA ILE A 353 -1.14 -13.56 -10.95
C ILE A 353 -0.08 -13.93 -9.92
N ILE A 354 -0.35 -14.91 -9.06
CA ILE A 354 0.59 -15.39 -8.03
C ILE A 354 1.91 -15.84 -8.67
N ARG A 355 1.84 -16.62 -9.74
CA ARG A 355 3.01 -17.10 -10.49
C ARG A 355 3.78 -15.95 -11.16
N ASP A 356 3.10 -15.09 -11.90
CA ASP A 356 3.73 -14.08 -12.74
C ASP A 356 4.36 -12.95 -11.93
N LEU A 357 3.78 -12.64 -10.78
CA LEU A 357 4.30 -11.67 -9.81
C LEU A 357 5.16 -12.31 -8.71
N ASP A 358 5.32 -13.65 -8.71
CA ASP A 358 6.14 -14.39 -7.73
C ASP A 358 5.79 -14.02 -6.27
N LEU A 359 4.51 -14.20 -5.91
CA LEU A 359 3.95 -13.71 -4.65
C LEU A 359 4.06 -14.69 -3.47
N LEU A 360 4.55 -15.93 -3.67
CA LEU A 360 4.71 -16.91 -2.60
C LEU A 360 6.05 -16.76 -1.86
N ARG A 361 6.43 -15.51 -1.57
CA ARG A 361 7.67 -15.14 -0.89
C ARG A 361 7.37 -14.22 0.29
N PRO A 362 8.24 -14.16 1.33
CA PRO A 362 8.07 -13.27 2.47
C PRO A 362 8.47 -11.82 2.10
N ILE A 363 7.61 -11.14 1.34
CA ILE A 363 7.85 -9.80 0.77
C ILE A 363 6.90 -8.74 1.32
N TYR A 364 6.01 -9.10 2.23
CA TYR A 364 4.84 -8.29 2.57
C TYR A 364 5.11 -7.26 3.66
N SER A 365 5.91 -7.57 4.66
CA SER A 365 6.22 -6.66 5.77
C SER A 365 6.82 -5.32 5.29
N GLN A 366 7.63 -5.34 4.24
CA GLN A 366 8.21 -4.12 3.65
C GLN A 366 7.18 -3.25 2.91
N THR A 367 6.02 -3.80 2.51
CA THR A 367 4.97 -3.05 1.81
C THR A 367 4.10 -2.23 2.77
N ALA A 368 4.06 -2.61 4.04
CA ALA A 368 3.08 -2.13 5.01
C ALA A 368 3.22 -0.66 5.41
N SER A 369 4.26 0.06 4.97
CA SER A 369 4.45 1.49 5.21
C SER A 369 4.90 2.19 3.94
N TYR A 370 4.51 3.48 3.78
CA TYR A 370 4.90 4.35 2.67
C TYR A 370 4.36 3.94 1.30
N GLY A 371 3.21 3.27 1.26
CA GLY A 371 2.50 2.85 0.07
C GLY A 371 2.96 1.50 -0.50
N HIS A 372 2.02 0.79 -1.10
CA HIS A 372 2.28 -0.48 -1.80
C HIS A 372 2.70 -0.26 -3.26
N PHE A 373 2.47 0.93 -3.82
CA PHE A 373 2.71 1.28 -5.21
C PHE A 373 3.70 2.44 -5.35
N GLY A 374 4.38 2.50 -6.50
CA GLY A 374 5.38 3.51 -6.79
C GLY A 374 6.73 3.27 -6.09
N ARG A 375 7.07 2.03 -5.78
CA ARG A 375 8.31 1.62 -5.14
C ARG A 375 8.99 0.56 -6.00
N GLU A 376 10.14 0.88 -6.56
CA GLU A 376 10.85 0.04 -7.52
C GLU A 376 11.94 -0.83 -6.86
N GLU A 377 11.75 -1.19 -5.58
CA GLU A 377 12.57 -2.19 -4.90
C GLU A 377 12.39 -3.58 -5.57
N PRO A 378 13.40 -4.47 -5.53
CA PRO A 378 13.39 -5.73 -6.30
C PRO A 378 12.20 -6.65 -6.03
N ASP A 379 11.65 -6.61 -4.82
CA ASP A 379 10.52 -7.47 -4.42
C ASP A 379 9.15 -6.93 -4.83
N PHE A 380 9.07 -5.69 -5.28
CA PHE A 380 7.82 -5.08 -5.76
C PHE A 380 7.59 -5.44 -7.24
N SER A 381 7.36 -6.71 -7.51
CA SER A 381 7.27 -7.27 -8.86
C SER A 381 6.16 -6.65 -9.72
N TRP A 382 5.11 -6.09 -9.10
CA TRP A 382 4.02 -5.38 -9.77
C TRP A 382 4.40 -3.99 -10.29
N GLU A 383 5.59 -3.50 -9.94
CA GLU A 383 6.14 -2.26 -10.50
C GLU A 383 6.95 -2.46 -11.79
N ARG A 384 7.15 -3.71 -12.23
CA ARG A 384 7.86 -3.99 -13.48
C ARG A 384 7.11 -3.48 -14.71
N VAL A 385 7.85 -3.00 -15.70
CA VAL A 385 7.33 -2.57 -17.02
C VAL A 385 7.65 -3.57 -18.13
N ASP A 386 7.79 -4.83 -17.76
CA ASP A 386 8.24 -5.96 -18.59
C ASP A 386 7.24 -6.42 -19.66
N ARG A 387 6.02 -5.88 -19.67
CA ARG A 387 4.96 -6.18 -20.63
C ARG A 387 4.68 -5.05 -21.63
N ALA A 388 5.38 -3.93 -21.53
CA ALA A 388 5.12 -2.75 -22.36
C ALA A 388 5.25 -3.03 -23.86
N ASP A 389 6.32 -3.72 -24.30
CA ASP A 389 6.51 -4.06 -25.71
C ASP A 389 5.48 -5.09 -26.21
N SER A 390 5.12 -6.06 -25.36
CA SER A 390 4.06 -7.03 -25.68
C SER A 390 2.70 -6.35 -25.86
N LEU A 391 2.38 -5.35 -25.02
CA LEU A 391 1.16 -4.55 -25.16
C LEU A 391 1.14 -3.74 -26.45
N ARG A 392 2.26 -3.11 -26.82
CA ARG A 392 2.37 -2.39 -28.10
C ARG A 392 2.09 -3.31 -29.27
N SER A 393 2.75 -4.47 -29.29
CA SER A 393 2.57 -5.47 -30.36
C SER A 393 1.15 -6.00 -30.42
N ALA A 394 0.52 -6.32 -29.28
CA ALA A 394 -0.87 -6.78 -29.20
C ALA A 394 -1.87 -5.70 -29.64
N ALA A 395 -1.54 -4.42 -29.40
CA ALA A 395 -2.32 -3.27 -29.87
C ALA A 395 -2.04 -2.87 -31.32
N GLY A 396 -1.15 -3.56 -32.04
CA GLY A 396 -0.86 -3.29 -33.45
C GLY A 396 0.09 -2.11 -33.71
N LEU A 397 0.96 -1.79 -32.74
CA LEU A 397 1.93 -0.69 -32.81
C LEU A 397 3.38 -1.19 -32.84
#